data_62d65a866ee7754cadface42f93b8386
#
_entry.id   62d65a866ee7754cadface42f93b8386
#
_cell.length_a   1.000
_cell.length_b   1.000
_cell.length_c   1.000
_cell.angle_alpha   90.00
_cell.angle_beta   90.00
_cell.angle_gamma   90.00
#
_symmetry.space_group_name_H-M   'P 1'
#
loop_
_entity.id
_entity.type
_entity.pdbx_description
1 polymer ?
#
loop_
_entity_poly.entity_id
_entity_poly.type
_entity_poly.pdbx_seq_one_letter_code
_entity_poly.pdbx_strand_id
1 'polypeptide(L)'
;VQLPRILVAGYGAWAKAEINPAAQVVGELGKRDWTGCEVIGHVMPVHSDDLSKSIETLLDTHQPDAWVGIGVSGAAIIQTEMVGVNWLHFDVPDASGAHRNLAPIVSGGPVAYNATLPNAEMVEAMNIAGIPAAVSFSAGTHLCNQMLYTTAHVIEKRGLQTLTGFIHVPQTPANVAQMQDRKRQSASMSLAVTTDAIAICIETLTAALTARPAQAV
;
A
#
# COMPACT_ATOMS: atom_id res chain seq x y z
N VAL A 1 20.14 -6.23 -18.94
CA VAL A 1 19.77 -6.15 -17.51
C VAL A 1 18.25 -6.08 -17.46
N GLN A 2 17.63 -6.98 -16.69
CA GLN A 2 16.19 -6.97 -16.50
C GLN A 2 15.83 -5.75 -15.63
N LEU A 3 14.79 -5.02 -16.02
CA LEU A 3 14.29 -3.90 -15.21
C LEU A 3 13.62 -4.42 -13.94
N PRO A 4 13.79 -3.74 -12.79
CA PRO A 4 13.08 -4.09 -11.58
C PRO A 4 11.57 -3.97 -11.78
N ARG A 5 10.83 -4.96 -11.28
CA ARG A 5 9.36 -5.03 -11.31
C ARG A 5 8.79 -4.55 -10.00
N ILE A 6 7.95 -3.53 -10.05
CA ILE A 6 7.29 -2.94 -8.88
C ILE A 6 5.79 -3.18 -9.01
N LEU A 7 5.24 -4.02 -8.12
CA LEU A 7 3.81 -4.26 -8.05
C LEU A 7 3.18 -3.25 -7.09
N VAL A 8 2.21 -2.49 -7.60
CA VAL A 8 1.45 -1.49 -6.83
C VAL A 8 0.04 -2.01 -6.63
N ALA A 9 -0.30 -2.35 -5.39
CA ALA A 9 -1.57 -2.98 -5.01
C ALA A 9 -2.44 -1.99 -4.23
N GLY A 10 -3.49 -1.45 -4.85
CA GLY A 10 -4.44 -0.52 -4.22
C GLY A 10 -5.79 -1.18 -3.96
N TYR A 11 -6.43 -0.88 -2.83
CA TYR A 11 -7.77 -1.39 -2.56
C TYR A 11 -8.83 -0.77 -3.48
N GLY A 12 -9.76 -1.61 -3.94
CA GLY A 12 -10.92 -1.22 -4.72
C GLY A 12 -12.01 -0.52 -3.91
N ALA A 13 -13.17 -0.33 -4.53
CA ALA A 13 -14.35 0.27 -3.91
C ALA A 13 -14.80 -0.54 -2.68
N TRP A 14 -15.25 0.17 -1.64
CA TRP A 14 -15.66 -0.43 -0.39
C TRP A 14 -16.73 0.39 0.33
N ALA A 15 -17.60 -0.29 1.08
CA ALA A 15 -18.74 0.30 1.78
C ALA A 15 -19.67 1.07 0.82
N LYS A 16 -19.96 2.32 1.11
CA LYS A 16 -20.81 3.18 0.27
C LYS A 16 -20.03 4.02 -0.75
N ALA A 17 -18.72 3.88 -0.78
CA ALA A 17 -17.88 4.60 -1.73
C ALA A 17 -17.81 3.84 -3.05
N GLU A 18 -18.34 4.41 -4.13
CA GLU A 18 -18.25 3.84 -5.48
C GLU A 18 -16.82 3.88 -6.03
N ILE A 19 -15.99 4.76 -5.49
CA ILE A 19 -14.63 5.03 -5.95
C ILE A 19 -13.70 5.03 -4.74
N ASN A 20 -12.54 4.34 -4.86
CA ASN A 20 -11.48 4.36 -3.87
C ASN A 20 -10.27 5.11 -4.43
N PRO A 21 -9.74 6.13 -3.73
CA PRO A 21 -8.54 6.86 -4.14
C PRO A 21 -7.35 5.94 -4.44
N ALA A 22 -7.16 4.85 -3.69
CA ALA A 22 -6.07 3.90 -3.94
C ALA A 22 -6.20 3.23 -5.32
N ALA A 23 -7.41 2.78 -5.69
CA ALA A 23 -7.66 2.22 -7.02
C ALA A 23 -7.49 3.26 -8.14
N GLN A 24 -7.89 4.52 -7.89
CA GLN A 24 -7.68 5.60 -8.85
C GLN A 24 -6.20 5.86 -9.10
N VAL A 25 -5.39 5.93 -8.02
CA VAL A 25 -3.94 6.10 -8.12
C VAL A 25 -3.32 4.97 -8.93
N VAL A 26 -3.68 3.71 -8.64
CA VAL A 26 -3.20 2.55 -9.44
C VAL A 26 -3.54 2.71 -10.91
N GLY A 27 -4.76 3.15 -11.24
CA GLY A 27 -5.19 3.38 -12.62
C GLY A 27 -4.40 4.51 -13.31
N GLU A 28 -4.08 5.60 -12.60
CA GLU A 28 -3.30 6.71 -13.14
C GLU A 28 -1.82 6.33 -13.34
N LEU A 29 -1.25 5.54 -12.42
CA LEU A 29 0.14 5.04 -12.54
C LEU A 29 0.30 4.13 -13.75
N GLY A 30 -0.72 3.33 -14.09
CA GLY A 30 -0.72 2.45 -15.26
C GLY A 30 -0.75 3.18 -16.60
N LYS A 31 -1.03 4.50 -16.61
CA LYS A 31 -1.01 5.34 -17.82
C LYS A 31 0.33 6.04 -18.04
N ARG A 32 1.25 5.95 -17.07
CA ARG A 32 2.56 6.61 -17.13
C ARG A 32 3.57 5.73 -17.85
N ASP A 33 4.46 6.37 -18.62
CA ASP A 33 5.66 5.74 -19.11
C ASP A 33 6.72 5.75 -18.01
N TRP A 34 7.24 4.56 -17.68
CA TRP A 34 8.22 4.39 -16.63
C TRP A 34 9.61 4.15 -17.20
N THR A 35 10.59 4.91 -16.70
CA THR A 35 12.00 4.72 -17.06
C THR A 35 12.72 3.97 -15.94
N GLY A 36 13.41 2.90 -16.30
CA GLY A 36 14.26 2.14 -15.36
C GLY A 36 13.53 1.10 -14.50
N CYS A 37 12.20 0.97 -14.62
CA CYS A 37 11.42 -0.08 -13.95
C CYS A 37 10.19 -0.48 -14.77
N GLU A 38 9.61 -1.63 -14.43
CA GLU A 38 8.28 -2.06 -14.85
C GLU A 38 7.31 -1.87 -13.68
N VAL A 39 6.24 -1.12 -13.89
CA VAL A 39 5.20 -0.90 -12.86
C VAL A 39 3.96 -1.70 -13.21
N ILE A 40 3.57 -2.57 -12.29
CA ILE A 40 2.40 -3.45 -12.42
C ILE A 40 1.34 -2.97 -11.44
N GLY A 41 0.26 -2.37 -11.94
CA GLY A 41 -0.87 -1.93 -11.12
C GLY A 41 -1.88 -3.06 -10.90
N HIS A 42 -2.34 -3.26 -9.67
CA HIS A 42 -3.39 -4.22 -9.34
C HIS A 42 -4.40 -3.62 -8.36
N VAL A 43 -5.69 -3.80 -8.65
CA VAL A 43 -6.77 -3.39 -7.74
C VAL A 43 -7.21 -4.60 -6.91
N MET A 44 -6.95 -4.53 -5.60
CA MET A 44 -7.25 -5.59 -4.65
C MET A 44 -8.72 -5.55 -4.21
N PRO A 45 -9.37 -6.70 -4.07
CA PRO A 45 -10.68 -6.75 -3.41
C PRO A 45 -10.54 -6.40 -1.92
N VAL A 46 -11.58 -5.78 -1.36
CA VAL A 46 -11.63 -5.44 0.07
C VAL A 46 -12.22 -6.61 0.85
N HIS A 47 -11.57 -7.76 0.78
CA HIS A 47 -11.99 -9.03 1.41
C HIS A 47 -10.86 -9.58 2.28
N SER A 48 -11.12 -9.66 3.58
CA SER A 48 -10.12 -10.12 4.57
C SER A 48 -9.70 -11.57 4.36
N ASP A 49 -10.66 -12.46 4.09
CA ASP A 49 -10.42 -13.90 4.00
C ASP A 49 -9.65 -14.30 2.74
N ASP A 50 -9.84 -13.57 1.64
CA ASP A 50 -9.19 -13.87 0.35
C ASP A 50 -7.82 -13.18 0.19
N LEU A 51 -7.45 -12.30 1.11
CA LEU A 51 -6.29 -11.42 0.94
C LEU A 51 -4.97 -12.20 0.85
N SER A 52 -4.78 -13.20 1.70
CA SER A 52 -3.55 -14.02 1.68
C SER A 52 -3.38 -14.74 0.34
N LYS A 53 -4.44 -15.38 -0.14
CA LYS A 53 -4.42 -16.09 -1.43
C LYS A 53 -4.18 -15.14 -2.59
N SER A 54 -4.78 -13.95 -2.55
CA SER A 54 -4.57 -12.93 -3.60
C SER A 54 -3.12 -12.45 -3.62
N ILE A 55 -2.52 -12.19 -2.46
CA ILE A 55 -1.12 -11.79 -2.34
C ILE A 55 -0.20 -12.89 -2.89
N GLU A 56 -0.38 -14.14 -2.47
CA GLU A 56 0.42 -15.28 -2.94
C GLU A 56 0.33 -15.44 -4.45
N THR A 57 -0.88 -15.37 -5.01
CA THR A 57 -1.10 -15.46 -6.46
C THR A 57 -0.36 -14.35 -7.22
N LEU A 58 -0.42 -13.11 -6.72
CA LEU A 58 0.26 -11.99 -7.38
C LEU A 58 1.78 -12.08 -7.28
N LEU A 59 2.31 -12.51 -6.13
CA LEU A 59 3.74 -12.78 -5.97
C LEU A 59 4.23 -13.87 -6.92
N ASP A 60 3.46 -14.96 -7.08
CA ASP A 60 3.82 -16.05 -7.99
C ASP A 60 3.73 -15.64 -9.45
N THR A 61 2.70 -14.90 -9.82
CA THR A 61 2.46 -14.49 -11.22
C THR A 61 3.48 -13.46 -11.69
N HIS A 62 3.75 -12.45 -10.86
CA HIS A 62 4.55 -11.30 -11.26
C HIS A 62 5.99 -11.34 -10.79
N GLN A 63 6.30 -12.11 -9.73
CA GLN A 63 7.63 -12.19 -9.12
C GLN A 63 8.26 -10.79 -8.98
N PRO A 64 7.58 -9.85 -8.28
CA PRO A 64 8.04 -8.48 -8.21
C PRO A 64 9.28 -8.33 -7.32
N ASP A 65 10.16 -7.38 -7.68
CA ASP A 65 11.28 -6.97 -6.84
C ASP A 65 10.82 -6.11 -5.65
N ALA A 66 9.64 -5.45 -5.80
CA ALA A 66 9.00 -4.75 -4.71
C ALA A 66 7.47 -4.80 -4.80
N TRP A 67 6.82 -4.85 -3.64
CA TRP A 67 5.38 -4.72 -3.42
C TRP A 67 5.07 -3.43 -2.68
N VAL A 68 4.27 -2.56 -3.27
CA VAL A 68 3.78 -1.31 -2.67
C VAL A 68 2.27 -1.40 -2.48
N GLY A 69 1.83 -1.62 -1.24
CA GLY A 69 0.40 -1.54 -0.90
C GLY A 69 -0.06 -0.09 -0.80
N ILE A 70 -1.28 0.21 -1.26
CA ILE A 70 -1.88 1.55 -1.13
C ILE A 70 -3.28 1.43 -0.52
N GLY A 71 -3.53 2.25 0.48
CA GLY A 71 -4.85 2.40 1.10
C GLY A 71 -5.14 3.84 1.49
N VAL A 72 -6.39 4.08 1.88
CA VAL A 72 -6.85 5.42 2.26
C VAL A 72 -6.92 5.55 3.77
N SER A 73 -6.39 6.64 4.31
CA SER A 73 -6.54 7.01 5.72
C SER A 73 -7.28 8.34 5.87
N GLY A 74 -7.58 8.70 7.13
CA GLY A 74 -8.12 10.02 7.47
C GLY A 74 -7.05 11.11 7.63
N ALA A 75 -5.77 10.81 7.40
CA ALA A 75 -4.69 11.76 7.49
C ALA A 75 -4.75 12.81 6.36
N ALA A 76 -4.17 13.98 6.61
CA ALA A 76 -4.06 15.07 5.63
C ALA A 76 -2.82 14.94 4.72
N ILE A 77 -1.93 14.00 5.04
CA ILE A 77 -0.61 13.82 4.42
C ILE A 77 -0.43 12.39 3.95
N ILE A 78 0.53 12.14 3.08
CA ILE A 78 0.96 10.79 2.71
C ILE A 78 1.70 10.16 3.89
N GLN A 79 1.42 8.90 4.18
CA GLN A 79 2.07 8.16 5.28
C GLN A 79 2.68 6.86 4.77
N THR A 80 3.99 6.71 4.93
CA THR A 80 4.68 5.44 4.65
C THR A 80 4.71 4.62 5.93
N GLU A 81 4.09 3.45 5.91
CA GLU A 81 3.90 2.61 7.11
C GLU A 81 5.14 1.76 7.38
N MET A 82 5.69 1.84 8.60
CA MET A 82 6.90 1.12 8.99
C MET A 82 6.62 -0.29 9.50
N VAL A 83 5.42 -0.56 10.04
CA VAL A 83 5.18 -1.82 10.73
C VAL A 83 3.77 -2.33 10.49
N GLY A 84 3.66 -3.61 10.19
CA GLY A 84 2.41 -4.38 10.20
C GLY A 84 2.36 -5.27 11.43
N VAL A 85 1.28 -5.20 12.20
CA VAL A 85 1.08 -5.98 13.43
C VAL A 85 0.17 -7.18 13.18
N ASN A 86 0.38 -8.28 13.91
CA ASN A 86 -0.41 -9.53 13.79
C ASN A 86 -1.78 -9.44 14.47
N TRP A 87 -2.53 -8.38 14.17
CA TRP A 87 -3.85 -8.15 14.73
C TRP A 87 -4.85 -7.67 13.69
N LEU A 88 -6.05 -8.26 13.74
CA LEU A 88 -7.27 -7.78 13.09
C LEU A 88 -8.27 -7.37 14.16
N HIS A 89 -8.72 -6.11 14.08
CA HIS A 89 -9.79 -5.58 14.91
C HIS A 89 -10.45 -4.45 14.15
N PHE A 90 -11.65 -4.68 13.64
CA PHE A 90 -12.40 -3.67 12.90
C PHE A 90 -13.91 -3.85 13.05
N ASP A 91 -14.59 -2.73 13.38
CA ASP A 91 -16.02 -2.66 13.56
C ASP A 91 -16.77 -2.42 12.24
N VAL A 92 -16.12 -1.71 11.30
CA VAL A 92 -16.68 -1.50 9.97
C VAL A 92 -16.39 -2.75 9.13
N PRO A 93 -17.42 -3.49 8.66
CA PRO A 93 -17.20 -4.73 7.94
C PRO A 93 -16.45 -4.51 6.63
N ASP A 94 -15.71 -5.51 6.17
CA ASP A 94 -15.14 -5.52 4.84
C ASP A 94 -16.24 -5.66 3.74
N ALA A 95 -15.86 -5.74 2.47
CA ALA A 95 -16.84 -5.81 1.39
C ALA A 95 -17.62 -7.13 1.35
N SER A 96 -17.15 -8.19 2.02
CA SER A 96 -17.87 -9.44 2.22
C SER A 96 -18.84 -9.40 3.39
N GLY A 97 -18.82 -8.35 4.20
CA GLY A 97 -19.57 -8.23 5.45
C GLY A 97 -18.87 -8.83 6.67
N ALA A 98 -17.60 -9.24 6.52
CA ALA A 98 -16.84 -9.83 7.61
C ALA A 98 -16.40 -8.78 8.63
N HIS A 99 -16.51 -9.12 9.91
CA HIS A 99 -15.98 -8.37 11.05
C HIS A 99 -14.84 -9.15 11.69
N ARG A 100 -13.93 -8.46 12.35
CA ARG A 100 -12.85 -9.08 13.14
C ARG A 100 -12.74 -8.40 14.49
N ASN A 101 -12.63 -9.21 15.54
CA ASN A 101 -12.49 -8.71 16.89
C ASN A 101 -11.30 -9.38 17.57
N LEU A 102 -10.20 -8.63 17.72
CA LEU A 102 -8.97 -9.07 18.39
C LEU A 102 -8.47 -10.46 17.90
N ALA A 103 -8.48 -10.66 16.60
CA ALA A 103 -8.01 -11.91 15.98
C ALA A 103 -6.58 -11.75 15.44
N PRO A 104 -5.71 -12.76 15.53
CA PRO A 104 -4.44 -12.73 14.83
C PRO A 104 -4.66 -12.87 13.31
N ILE A 105 -3.81 -12.21 12.51
CA ILE A 105 -3.78 -12.40 11.05
C ILE A 105 -3.25 -13.81 10.75
N VAL A 106 -2.16 -14.19 11.41
CA VAL A 106 -1.56 -15.51 11.31
C VAL A 106 -1.45 -16.11 12.71
N SER A 107 -2.13 -17.22 12.95
CA SER A 107 -2.06 -17.92 14.24
C SER A 107 -0.64 -18.42 14.49
N GLY A 108 -0.05 -18.05 15.64
CA GLY A 108 1.34 -18.39 15.98
C GLY A 108 2.40 -17.65 15.18
N GLY A 109 2.02 -16.71 14.33
CA GLY A 109 2.96 -15.86 13.59
C GLY A 109 3.66 -14.82 14.47
N PRO A 110 4.73 -14.17 13.97
CA PRO A 110 5.40 -13.07 14.65
C PRO A 110 4.43 -11.94 15.05
N VAL A 111 4.76 -11.22 16.13
CA VAL A 111 3.91 -10.13 16.62
C VAL A 111 3.78 -9.00 15.59
N ALA A 112 4.84 -8.75 14.84
CA ALA A 112 4.89 -7.70 13.82
C ALA A 112 5.95 -7.98 12.76
N TYR A 113 5.83 -7.33 11.61
CA TYR A 113 6.83 -7.24 10.56
C TYR A 113 7.15 -5.77 10.26
N ASN A 114 8.43 -5.48 10.03
CA ASN A 114 8.83 -4.19 9.49
C ASN A 114 8.60 -4.15 7.98
N ALA A 115 8.18 -3.00 7.47
CA ALA A 115 8.29 -2.70 6.05
C ALA A 115 9.77 -2.65 5.64
N THR A 116 10.05 -3.01 4.40
CA THR A 116 11.42 -3.05 3.86
C THR A 116 11.62 -2.05 2.70
N LEU A 117 10.61 -1.25 2.38
CA LEU A 117 10.74 -0.11 1.46
C LEU A 117 11.64 0.97 2.06
N PRO A 118 12.30 1.80 1.25
CA PRO A 118 13.12 2.93 1.70
C PRO A 118 12.22 4.09 2.17
N ASN A 119 11.46 3.88 3.24
CA ASN A 119 10.39 4.78 3.70
C ASN A 119 10.89 6.18 4.05
N ALA A 120 12.07 6.31 4.65
CA ALA A 120 12.63 7.62 5.02
C ALA A 120 13.00 8.43 3.77
N GLU A 121 13.65 7.80 2.80
CA GLU A 121 14.06 8.39 1.53
C GLU A 121 12.84 8.78 0.67
N MET A 122 11.79 7.95 0.67
CA MET A 122 10.52 8.26 0.01
C MET A 122 9.86 9.50 0.62
N VAL A 123 9.80 9.59 1.94
CA VAL A 123 9.24 10.74 2.67
C VAL A 123 10.05 12.00 2.38
N GLU A 124 11.37 11.91 2.41
CA GLU A 124 12.26 13.03 2.08
C GLU A 124 12.03 13.53 0.65
N ALA A 125 11.99 12.63 -0.33
CA ALA A 125 11.77 12.97 -1.73
C ALA A 125 10.41 13.66 -1.96
N MET A 126 9.34 13.16 -1.34
CA MET A 126 8.01 13.79 -1.40
C MET A 126 8.02 15.18 -0.78
N ASN A 127 8.63 15.37 0.40
CA ASN A 127 8.70 16.66 1.07
C ASN A 127 9.54 17.67 0.27
N ILE A 128 10.64 17.26 -0.35
CA ILE A 128 11.42 18.10 -1.28
C ILE A 128 10.57 18.54 -2.47
N ALA A 129 9.70 17.67 -2.99
CA ALA A 129 8.76 18.00 -4.06
C ALA A 129 7.55 18.85 -3.61
N GLY A 130 7.49 19.24 -2.33
CA GLY A 130 6.40 20.04 -1.77
C GLY A 130 5.13 19.24 -1.45
N ILE A 131 5.22 17.91 -1.41
CA ILE A 131 4.10 17.03 -1.06
C ILE A 131 4.28 16.59 0.40
N PRO A 132 3.37 16.97 1.32
CA PRO A 132 3.52 16.65 2.73
C PRO A 132 3.43 15.15 2.97
N ALA A 133 4.47 14.59 3.57
CA ALA A 133 4.58 13.17 3.88
C ALA A 133 5.29 12.94 5.21
N ALA A 134 5.01 11.83 5.86
CA ALA A 134 5.67 11.39 7.08
C ALA A 134 5.74 9.86 7.16
N VAL A 135 6.70 9.36 7.93
CA VAL A 135 6.73 7.96 8.34
C VAL A 135 5.65 7.73 9.39
N SER A 136 4.93 6.63 9.28
CA SER A 136 3.92 6.19 10.24
C SER A 136 4.31 4.83 10.84
N PHE A 137 3.97 4.63 12.10
CA PHE A 137 4.24 3.38 12.83
C PHE A 137 2.97 2.60 13.15
N SER A 138 1.87 2.89 12.48
CA SER A 138 0.61 2.17 12.65
C SER A 138 -0.28 2.24 11.43
N ALA A 139 -0.34 1.16 10.68
CA ALA A 139 -1.31 0.97 9.59
C ALA A 139 -2.74 0.63 10.11
N GLY A 140 -2.99 0.80 11.39
CA GLY A 140 -4.23 0.41 12.05
C GLY A 140 -4.33 -1.10 12.26
N THR A 141 -5.56 -1.61 12.30
CA THR A 141 -5.85 -3.03 12.49
C THR A 141 -6.89 -3.57 11.51
N HIS A 142 -7.14 -2.84 10.43
CA HIS A 142 -8.02 -3.23 9.33
C HIS A 142 -7.21 -3.85 8.17
N LEU A 143 -7.77 -3.90 6.98
CA LEU A 143 -7.16 -4.53 5.80
C LEU A 143 -5.83 -3.89 5.35
N CYS A 144 -5.61 -2.61 5.63
CA CYS A 144 -4.33 -1.95 5.34
C CYS A 144 -3.18 -2.61 6.11
N ASN A 145 -3.36 -2.77 7.42
CA ASN A 145 -2.43 -3.51 8.27
C ASN A 145 -2.35 -5.00 7.86
N GLN A 146 -3.49 -5.61 7.51
CA GLN A 146 -3.51 -6.99 7.06
C GLN A 146 -2.68 -7.19 5.80
N MET A 147 -2.80 -6.30 4.80
CA MET A 147 -1.99 -6.38 3.58
C MET A 147 -0.50 -6.26 3.91
N LEU A 148 -0.11 -5.24 4.68
CA LEU A 148 1.29 -5.04 5.06
C LEU A 148 1.86 -6.26 5.79
N TYR A 149 1.16 -6.73 6.82
CA TYR A 149 1.60 -7.88 7.61
C TYR A 149 1.66 -9.16 6.76
N THR A 150 0.59 -9.48 6.02
CA THR A 150 0.49 -10.73 5.25
C THR A 150 1.54 -10.78 4.14
N THR A 151 1.75 -9.67 3.42
CA THR A 151 2.77 -9.63 2.36
C THR A 151 4.16 -9.85 2.94
N ALA A 152 4.50 -9.18 4.04
CA ALA A 152 5.78 -9.36 4.71
C ALA A 152 5.94 -10.81 5.23
N HIS A 153 4.89 -11.39 5.81
CA HIS A 153 4.89 -12.78 6.28
C HIS A 153 5.15 -13.77 5.15
N VAL A 154 4.46 -13.63 4.02
CA VAL A 154 4.63 -14.54 2.87
C VAL A 154 6.04 -14.41 2.29
N ILE A 155 6.55 -13.19 2.15
CA ILE A 155 7.90 -12.91 1.65
C ILE A 155 8.95 -13.57 2.56
N GLU A 156 8.89 -13.33 3.87
CA GLU A 156 9.85 -13.91 4.82
C GLU A 156 9.75 -15.44 4.86
N LYS A 157 8.54 -15.99 4.98
CA LYS A 157 8.31 -17.44 5.04
C LYS A 157 8.81 -18.18 3.80
N ARG A 158 8.74 -17.54 2.62
CA ARG A 158 9.18 -18.13 1.34
C ARG A 158 10.62 -17.77 0.99
N GLY A 159 11.31 -16.98 1.79
CA GLY A 159 12.67 -16.51 1.53
C GLY A 159 12.79 -15.64 0.29
N LEU A 160 11.73 -14.92 -0.09
CA LEU A 160 11.74 -14.02 -1.24
C LEU A 160 12.54 -12.76 -0.94
N GLN A 161 13.16 -12.19 -1.97
CA GLN A 161 13.94 -10.96 -1.86
C GLN A 161 13.13 -9.69 -2.17
N THR A 162 11.83 -9.84 -2.37
CA THR A 162 10.89 -8.76 -2.65
C THR A 162 10.85 -7.76 -1.50
N LEU A 163 11.07 -6.47 -1.78
CA LEU A 163 10.81 -5.41 -0.82
C LEU A 163 9.30 -5.23 -0.64
N THR A 164 8.86 -4.89 0.57
CA THR A 164 7.44 -4.67 0.81
C THR A 164 7.17 -3.53 1.78
N GLY A 165 6.03 -2.87 1.58
CA GLY A 165 5.52 -1.84 2.47
C GLY A 165 4.13 -1.40 2.06
N PHE A 166 3.62 -0.41 2.79
CA PHE A 166 2.28 0.12 2.59
C PHE A 166 2.29 1.65 2.72
N ILE A 167 1.52 2.31 1.87
CA ILE A 167 1.41 3.76 1.86
C ILE A 167 -0.06 4.15 2.03
N HIS A 168 -0.35 4.90 3.07
CA HIS A 168 -1.64 5.55 3.23
C HIS A 168 -1.68 6.87 2.47
N VAL A 169 -2.75 7.06 1.71
CA VAL A 169 -3.03 8.29 0.99
C VAL A 169 -4.29 8.96 1.58
N PRO A 170 -4.40 10.30 1.51
CA PRO A 170 -5.62 11.00 1.92
C PRO A 170 -6.81 10.67 1.02
N GLN A 171 -8.01 11.03 1.49
CA GLN A 171 -9.20 11.08 0.63
C GLN A 171 -9.00 12.07 -0.52
N THR A 172 -9.68 11.86 -1.65
CA THR A 172 -9.74 12.89 -2.69
C THR A 172 -10.85 13.92 -2.37
N PRO A 173 -10.74 15.18 -2.88
CA PRO A 173 -11.82 16.16 -2.75
C PRO A 173 -13.17 15.65 -3.26
N ALA A 174 -13.16 14.89 -4.36
CA ALA A 174 -14.39 14.29 -4.92
C ALA A 174 -15.03 13.29 -3.94
N ASN A 175 -14.23 12.42 -3.29
CA ASN A 175 -14.74 11.48 -2.30
C ASN A 175 -15.32 12.21 -1.08
N VAL A 176 -14.62 13.24 -0.56
CA VAL A 176 -15.10 14.02 0.59
C VAL A 176 -16.40 14.74 0.24
N ALA A 177 -16.53 15.28 -0.98
CA ALA A 177 -17.74 15.95 -1.42
C ALA A 177 -18.98 15.02 -1.48
N GLN A 178 -18.75 13.72 -1.69
CA GLN A 178 -19.82 12.70 -1.74
C GLN A 178 -20.19 12.15 -0.36
N MET A 179 -19.40 12.41 0.69
CA MET A 179 -19.72 11.95 2.03
C MET A 179 -21.00 12.60 2.55
N GLN A 180 -21.96 11.78 2.99
CA GLN A 180 -23.26 12.25 3.48
C GLN A 180 -23.16 12.97 4.84
N ASP A 181 -22.16 12.63 5.64
CA ASP A 181 -21.93 13.25 6.95
C ASP A 181 -21.02 14.48 6.83
N ARG A 182 -21.63 15.60 6.50
CA ARG A 182 -20.93 16.90 6.40
C ARG A 182 -20.37 17.43 7.76
N LYS A 183 -20.70 16.76 8.88
CA LYS A 183 -20.13 17.13 10.19
C LYS A 183 -18.70 16.64 10.36
N ARG A 184 -18.28 15.67 9.57
CA ARG A 184 -16.89 15.22 9.55
C ARG A 184 -16.13 16.02 8.48
N GLN A 185 -15.33 16.96 8.93
CA GLN A 185 -14.38 17.64 8.06
C GLN A 185 -13.22 16.69 7.81
N SER A 186 -13.26 15.97 6.68
CA SER A 186 -12.17 15.10 6.28
C SER A 186 -11.12 15.89 5.49
N ALA A 187 -9.86 15.64 5.82
CA ALA A 187 -8.76 16.13 5.01
C ALA A 187 -8.78 15.47 3.62
N SER A 188 -8.34 16.20 2.61
CA SER A 188 -8.27 15.66 1.26
C SER A 188 -7.04 16.17 0.50
N MET A 189 -6.57 15.36 -0.45
CA MET A 189 -5.49 15.70 -1.38
C MET A 189 -5.98 15.39 -2.79
N SER A 190 -5.63 16.23 -3.77
CA SER A 190 -6.06 15.98 -5.16
C SER A 190 -5.48 14.66 -5.67
N LEU A 191 -6.23 13.97 -6.54
CA LEU A 191 -5.76 12.71 -7.14
C LEU A 191 -4.42 12.91 -7.86
N ALA A 192 -4.24 14.04 -8.56
CA ALA A 192 -3.01 14.34 -9.27
C ALA A 192 -1.81 14.41 -8.31
N VAL A 193 -1.92 15.17 -7.21
CA VAL A 193 -0.85 15.29 -6.21
C VAL A 193 -0.57 13.94 -5.54
N THR A 194 -1.63 13.17 -5.22
CA THR A 194 -1.48 11.84 -4.64
C THR A 194 -0.77 10.89 -5.62
N THR A 195 -1.14 10.91 -6.89
CA THR A 195 -0.49 10.10 -7.93
C THR A 195 0.98 10.49 -8.11
N ASP A 196 1.30 11.78 -8.09
CA ASP A 196 2.68 12.27 -8.15
C ASP A 196 3.49 11.83 -6.93
N ALA A 197 2.90 11.86 -5.73
CA ALA A 197 3.52 11.34 -4.52
C ALA A 197 3.93 9.86 -4.66
N ILE A 198 3.01 9.02 -5.15
CA ILE A 198 3.33 7.59 -5.36
C ILE A 198 4.34 7.40 -6.48
N ALA A 199 4.31 8.23 -7.53
CA ALA A 199 5.33 8.18 -8.58
C ALA A 199 6.73 8.48 -8.03
N ILE A 200 6.88 9.50 -7.18
CA ILE A 200 8.13 9.81 -6.49
C ILE A 200 8.60 8.61 -5.63
N CYS A 201 7.67 7.95 -4.93
CA CYS A 201 8.01 6.74 -4.18
C CYS A 201 8.53 5.62 -5.09
N ILE A 202 7.91 5.40 -6.25
CA ILE A 202 8.34 4.39 -7.24
C ILE A 202 9.72 4.74 -7.81
N GLU A 203 9.99 5.98 -8.13
CA GLU A 203 11.30 6.44 -8.62
C GLU A 203 12.39 6.25 -7.57
N THR A 204 12.11 6.63 -6.32
CA THR A 204 13.02 6.41 -5.18
C THR A 204 13.31 4.92 -4.97
N LEU A 205 12.27 4.09 -5.04
CA LEU A 205 12.39 2.64 -4.91
C LEU A 205 13.18 2.03 -6.08
N THR A 206 12.96 2.50 -7.31
CA THR A 206 13.70 2.08 -8.49
C THR A 206 15.20 2.36 -8.33
N ALA A 207 15.57 3.54 -7.84
CA ALA A 207 16.96 3.88 -7.56
C ALA A 207 17.57 2.95 -6.48
N ALA A 208 16.83 2.69 -5.40
CA ALA A 208 17.26 1.79 -4.33
C ALA A 208 17.44 0.34 -4.82
N LEU A 209 16.54 -0.17 -5.65
CA LEU A 209 16.63 -1.52 -6.23
C LEU A 209 17.82 -1.64 -7.18
N THR A 210 18.07 -0.61 -8.01
CA THR A 210 19.19 -0.59 -8.96
C THR A 210 20.53 -0.50 -8.26
N ALA A 211 20.61 0.17 -7.11
CA ALA A 211 21.83 0.28 -6.31
C ALA A 211 22.18 -1.00 -5.51
N ARG A 212 21.26 -1.97 -5.41
CA ARG A 212 21.55 -3.25 -4.76
C ARG A 212 22.60 -4.01 -5.58
N PRO A 213 23.65 -4.54 -4.92
CA PRO A 213 24.60 -5.40 -5.62
C PRO A 213 23.85 -6.62 -6.19
N ALA A 214 24.11 -6.96 -7.46
CA ALA A 214 23.59 -8.18 -8.06
C ALA A 214 24.00 -9.34 -7.15
N GLN A 215 23.02 -10.06 -6.61
CA GLN A 215 23.33 -11.24 -5.80
C GLN A 215 23.99 -12.26 -6.72
N ALA A 216 25.15 -12.74 -6.29
CA ALA A 216 25.79 -13.89 -6.92
C ALA A 216 24.84 -15.09 -6.78
N VAL A 217 24.40 -15.63 -7.93
CA VAL A 217 23.61 -16.86 -8.04
C VAL A 217 24.47 -18.05 -7.57
#